data_422017c93fecedccae8d487a315a473f
#
_entry.id   422017c93fecedccae8d487a315a473f
#
_cell.length_a   1.000
_cell.length_b   1.000
_cell.length_c   1.000
_cell.angle_alpha   90.00
_cell.angle_beta   90.00
_cell.angle_gamma   90.00
#
_symmetry.space_group_name_H-M   'P 1'
#
loop_
_entity.id
_entity.type
_entity.pdbx_description
1 polymer ?
#
loop_
_entity_poly.entity_id
_entity_poly.type
_entity_poly.pdbx_seq_one_letter_code
_entity_poly.pdbx_strand_id
1 'polypeptide(L)'
;AAGLGLEVSEFSQDMNPITTDVDRKSPYGFAAAGSCAGVAMTAEAVLDNGMKVHMDHPQQIEPEQVGVQTGDYVIIKGTPNVNMVNSPEVEGGLGTIAMCVNMIPQVINADAGLKTMLDLPVPRAIMGDMRDRICPDKKIVK
;
A
#
# COMPACT_ATOMS: atom_id res chain seq x y z
N ALA A 1 13.29 -2.91 2.44
CA ALA A 1 14.74 -3.17 2.40
C ALA A 1 15.37 -2.58 1.13
N ALA A 2 15.00 -3.06 -0.05
CA ALA A 2 15.62 -2.64 -1.32
C ALA A 2 15.59 -1.10 -1.53
N GLY A 3 14.49 -0.42 -1.18
CA GLY A 3 14.39 1.04 -1.27
C GLY A 3 15.35 1.80 -0.34
N LEU A 4 15.87 1.14 0.68
CA LEU A 4 16.89 1.67 1.60
C LEU A 4 18.31 1.22 1.21
N GLY A 5 18.46 0.40 0.18
CA GLY A 5 19.72 -0.22 -0.20
C GLY A 5 20.20 -1.28 0.80
N LEU A 6 19.28 -1.91 1.52
CA LEU A 6 19.55 -2.91 2.55
C LEU A 6 18.98 -4.28 2.14
N GLU A 7 19.53 -5.34 2.70
CA GLU A 7 19.07 -6.70 2.48
C GLU A 7 18.31 -7.23 3.71
N VAL A 8 17.42 -8.19 3.49
CA VAL A 8 16.69 -8.86 4.57
C VAL A 8 17.53 -10.03 5.08
N SER A 9 17.92 -9.99 6.36
CA SER A 9 18.66 -11.06 7.02
C SER A 9 17.75 -12.11 7.63
N GLU A 10 16.64 -11.67 8.23
CA GLU A 10 15.64 -12.54 8.84
C GLU A 10 14.25 -12.09 8.43
N PHE A 11 13.36 -13.06 8.20
CA PHE A 11 11.97 -12.77 7.85
C PHE A 11 11.04 -13.84 8.41
N SER A 12 9.93 -13.39 8.97
CA SER A 12 8.81 -14.25 9.36
C SER A 12 7.49 -13.58 8.96
N GLN A 13 6.49 -14.40 8.68
CA GLN A 13 5.15 -13.96 8.34
C GLN A 13 4.12 -14.92 8.91
N ASP A 14 3.06 -14.36 9.49
CA ASP A 14 1.88 -15.11 9.92
C ASP A 14 0.63 -14.60 9.20
N MET A 15 -0.32 -15.52 9.00
CA MET A 15 -1.59 -15.23 8.36
C MET A 15 -2.70 -15.98 9.10
N ASN A 16 -3.59 -15.24 9.75
CA ASN A 16 -4.66 -15.79 10.57
C ASN A 16 -6.03 -15.30 10.08
N PRO A 17 -7.07 -16.16 10.09
CA PRO A 17 -8.41 -15.73 9.74
C PRO A 17 -8.98 -14.77 10.79
N ILE A 18 -9.68 -13.73 10.33
CA ILE A 18 -10.52 -12.88 11.16
C ILE A 18 -11.94 -13.43 11.07
N THR A 19 -12.46 -13.95 12.18
CA THR A 19 -13.85 -14.40 12.28
C THR A 19 -14.77 -13.27 12.71
N THR A 20 -16.07 -13.38 12.41
CA THR A 20 -17.07 -12.40 12.80
C THR A 20 -18.21 -13.05 13.57
N ASP A 21 -18.71 -12.39 14.62
CA ASP A 21 -19.86 -12.85 15.41
C ASP A 21 -21.19 -12.32 14.85
N VAL A 22 -21.13 -11.44 13.85
CA VAL A 22 -22.29 -10.84 13.20
C VAL A 22 -22.19 -10.98 11.68
N ASP A 23 -23.32 -10.94 10.99
CA ASP A 23 -23.33 -10.87 9.53
C ASP A 23 -22.70 -9.55 9.09
N ARG A 24 -21.75 -9.62 8.14
CA ARG A 24 -21.16 -8.45 7.49
C ARG A 24 -21.45 -8.48 6.00
N LYS A 25 -21.87 -7.36 5.47
CA LYS A 25 -22.26 -7.24 4.06
C LYS A 25 -21.61 -6.04 3.40
N SER A 26 -20.97 -6.27 2.27
CA SER A 26 -20.47 -5.24 1.36
C SER A 26 -21.09 -5.38 -0.03
N PRO A 27 -20.89 -4.41 -0.93
CA PRO A 27 -21.28 -4.55 -2.33
C PRO A 27 -20.62 -5.73 -3.05
N TYR A 28 -19.51 -6.24 -2.52
CA TYR A 28 -18.65 -7.22 -3.18
C TYR A 28 -18.61 -8.58 -2.46
N GLY A 29 -19.15 -8.67 -1.26
CA GLY A 29 -19.08 -9.91 -0.48
C GLY A 29 -19.97 -9.92 0.75
N PHE A 30 -20.10 -11.11 1.32
CA PHE A 30 -20.89 -11.36 2.53
C PHE A 30 -20.13 -12.35 3.41
N ALA A 31 -20.06 -12.06 4.70
CA ALA A 31 -19.57 -12.97 5.72
C ALA A 31 -20.66 -13.20 6.76
N ALA A 32 -21.14 -14.42 6.89
CA ALA A 32 -22.12 -14.79 7.90
C ALA A 32 -21.50 -14.81 9.30
N ALA A 33 -22.31 -14.58 10.32
CA ALA A 33 -21.91 -14.79 11.70
C ALA A 33 -21.29 -16.19 11.90
N GLY A 34 -20.18 -16.27 12.62
CA GLY A 34 -19.39 -17.49 12.81
C GLY A 34 -18.46 -17.86 11.66
N SER A 35 -18.42 -17.09 10.56
CA SER A 35 -17.55 -17.36 9.42
C SER A 35 -16.32 -16.45 9.38
N CYS A 36 -15.42 -16.70 8.42
CA CYS A 36 -14.28 -15.87 8.15
C CYS A 36 -14.74 -14.58 7.44
N ALA A 37 -14.39 -13.44 8.01
CA ALA A 37 -14.67 -12.11 7.46
C ALA A 37 -13.42 -11.41 6.92
N GLY A 38 -12.24 -12.01 7.08
CA GLY A 38 -11.00 -11.39 6.65
C GLY A 38 -9.76 -12.19 7.06
N VAL A 39 -8.61 -11.56 6.83
CA VAL A 39 -7.29 -12.13 7.14
C VAL A 39 -6.46 -11.09 7.87
N ALA A 40 -5.89 -11.46 9.01
CA ALA A 40 -4.87 -10.69 9.69
C ALA A 40 -3.49 -11.21 9.25
N MET A 41 -2.73 -10.37 8.58
CA MET A 41 -1.34 -10.65 8.20
C MET A 41 -0.41 -9.83 9.08
N THR A 42 0.61 -10.50 9.62
CA THR A 42 1.72 -9.84 10.30
C THR A 42 3.03 -10.27 9.67
N ALA A 43 3.99 -9.37 9.58
CA ALA A 43 5.33 -9.70 9.11
C ALA A 43 6.39 -8.99 9.94
N GLU A 44 7.47 -9.71 10.21
CA GLU A 44 8.65 -9.23 10.91
C GLU A 44 9.87 -9.42 10.01
N ALA A 45 10.72 -8.42 9.93
CA ALA A 45 12.00 -8.54 9.26
C ALA A 45 13.12 -7.89 10.08
N VAL A 46 14.31 -8.46 9.98
CA VAL A 46 15.56 -7.85 10.44
C VAL A 46 16.42 -7.60 9.20
N LEU A 47 16.88 -6.38 9.02
CA LEU A 47 17.75 -6.00 7.90
C LEU A 47 19.22 -6.22 8.28
N ASP A 48 20.10 -6.27 7.29
CA ASP A 48 21.54 -6.52 7.44
C ASP A 48 22.27 -5.54 8.37
N ASN A 49 21.73 -4.33 8.53
CA ASN A 49 22.23 -3.32 9.48
C ASN A 49 21.59 -3.43 10.88
N GLY A 50 20.77 -4.47 11.15
CA GLY A 50 20.06 -4.66 12.41
C GLY A 50 18.75 -3.88 12.56
N MET A 51 18.32 -3.12 11.56
CA MET A 51 17.02 -2.45 11.57
C MET A 51 15.90 -3.49 11.58
N LYS A 52 14.90 -3.26 12.43
CA LYS A 52 13.71 -4.10 12.51
C LYS A 52 12.56 -3.43 11.76
N VAL A 53 11.84 -4.21 10.98
CA VAL A 53 10.62 -3.82 10.28
C VAL A 53 9.48 -4.70 10.76
N HIS A 54 8.41 -4.08 11.20
CA HIS A 54 7.16 -4.73 11.59
C HIS A 54 6.04 -4.25 10.69
N MET A 55 5.19 -5.15 10.25
CA MET A 55 4.01 -4.84 9.44
C MET A 55 2.79 -5.58 9.98
N ASP A 56 1.74 -4.84 10.27
CA ASP A 56 0.39 -5.35 10.50
C ASP A 56 -0.49 -4.97 9.32
N HIS A 57 -1.14 -5.95 8.70
CA HIS A 57 -2.02 -5.72 7.57
C HIS A 57 -3.31 -6.57 7.68
N PRO A 58 -4.22 -6.22 8.58
CA PRO A 58 -5.53 -6.84 8.64
C PRO A 58 -6.41 -6.35 7.51
N GLN A 59 -6.96 -7.29 6.73
CA GLN A 59 -7.94 -7.03 5.68
C GLN A 59 -9.24 -7.75 6.01
N GLN A 60 -10.34 -7.03 6.08
CA GLN A 60 -11.62 -7.62 6.45
C GLN A 60 -12.80 -6.89 5.81
N ILE A 61 -13.93 -7.60 5.68
CA ILE A 61 -15.18 -7.04 5.14
C ILE A 61 -15.76 -6.08 6.16
N GLU A 62 -15.97 -4.81 5.74
CA GLU A 62 -16.70 -3.77 6.48
C GLU A 62 -16.37 -3.74 7.98
N PRO A 63 -15.13 -3.44 8.37
CA PRO A 63 -14.70 -3.47 9.77
C PRO A 63 -15.52 -2.54 10.68
N GLU A 64 -16.07 -1.46 10.14
CA GLU A 64 -16.89 -0.49 10.86
C GLU A 64 -18.19 -1.11 11.39
N GLN A 65 -18.71 -2.16 10.73
CA GLN A 65 -19.93 -2.85 11.20
C GLN A 65 -19.73 -3.55 12.54
N VAL A 66 -18.49 -3.72 12.98
CA VAL A 66 -18.13 -4.27 14.30
C VAL A 66 -17.32 -3.29 15.14
N GLY A 67 -17.36 -1.99 14.80
CA GLY A 67 -16.74 -0.91 15.56
C GLY A 67 -15.21 -0.85 15.45
N VAL A 68 -14.61 -1.54 14.48
CA VAL A 68 -13.18 -1.43 14.22
C VAL A 68 -12.92 -0.17 13.42
N GLN A 69 -12.04 0.68 13.92
CA GLN A 69 -11.55 1.85 13.19
C GLN A 69 -10.41 1.46 12.28
N THR A 70 -10.41 2.06 11.08
CA THR A 70 -9.41 1.81 10.05
C THR A 70 -8.40 2.96 9.98
N GLY A 71 -7.22 2.69 9.44
CA GLY A 71 -6.18 3.71 9.27
C GLY A 71 -4.88 3.14 8.72
N ASP A 72 -4.10 4.03 8.09
CA ASP A 72 -2.74 3.75 7.66
C ASP A 72 -1.77 4.41 8.66
N TYR A 73 -0.84 3.63 9.16
CA TYR A 73 0.13 4.06 10.19
C TYR A 73 1.55 3.79 9.72
N VAL A 74 2.38 4.82 9.70
CA VAL A 74 3.83 4.69 9.46
C VAL A 74 4.57 5.25 10.65
N ILE A 75 5.20 4.38 11.43
CA ILE A 75 5.92 4.73 12.65
C ILE A 75 7.40 4.42 12.46
N ILE A 76 8.24 5.43 12.46
CA ILE A 76 9.69 5.30 12.36
C ILE A 76 10.32 5.77 13.66
N LYS A 77 11.04 4.87 14.35
CA LYS A 77 11.83 5.20 15.54
C LYS A 77 13.24 5.56 15.10
N GLY A 78 13.59 6.84 15.19
CA GLY A 78 14.88 7.34 14.70
C GLY A 78 15.13 8.77 15.17
N THR A 79 15.98 9.48 14.45
CA THR A 79 16.28 10.90 14.71
C THR A 79 16.03 11.70 13.44
N PRO A 80 14.90 12.44 13.34
CA PRO A 80 13.79 12.46 14.31
C PRO A 80 12.93 11.19 14.25
N ASN A 81 12.10 10.99 15.27
CA ASN A 81 10.98 10.03 15.18
C ASN A 81 9.93 10.55 14.20
N VAL A 82 9.33 9.64 13.41
CA VAL A 82 8.22 9.95 12.52
C VAL A 82 7.00 9.13 12.93
N ASN A 83 5.86 9.79 13.04
CA ASN A 83 4.57 9.16 13.25
C ASN A 83 3.58 9.79 12.28
N MET A 84 3.27 9.05 11.21
CA MET A 84 2.29 9.46 10.20
C MET A 84 1.05 8.60 10.35
N VAL A 85 -0.09 9.24 10.37
CA VAL A 85 -1.40 8.57 10.50
C VAL A 85 -2.33 9.14 9.45
N ASN A 86 -2.99 8.26 8.72
CA ASN A 86 -4.13 8.57 7.89
C ASN A 86 -5.34 7.79 8.42
N SER A 87 -6.37 8.49 8.90
CA SER A 87 -7.56 7.87 9.51
C SER A 87 -8.82 8.60 9.04
N PRO A 88 -9.80 7.91 8.45
CA PRO A 88 -9.73 6.48 8.07
C PRO A 88 -8.61 6.20 7.06
N GLU A 89 -8.36 4.95 6.75
CA GLU A 89 -7.37 4.55 5.73
C GLU A 89 -7.73 5.10 4.34
N VAL A 90 -6.75 5.11 3.46
CA VAL A 90 -7.02 5.30 2.03
C VAL A 90 -7.69 4.04 1.51
N GLU A 91 -8.93 4.19 1.06
CA GLU A 91 -9.68 3.09 0.45
C GLU A 91 -8.85 2.43 -0.67
N GLY A 92 -8.60 1.12 -0.54
CA GLY A 92 -7.63 0.41 -1.37
C GLY A 92 -7.90 0.52 -2.87
N GLY A 93 -9.17 0.54 -3.28
CA GLY A 93 -9.57 0.75 -4.67
C GLY A 93 -9.19 2.14 -5.18
N LEU A 94 -9.49 3.18 -4.42
CA LEU A 94 -9.13 4.57 -4.77
C LEU A 94 -7.62 4.78 -4.77
N GLY A 95 -6.91 4.23 -3.77
CA GLY A 95 -5.45 4.30 -3.70
C GLY A 95 -4.79 3.65 -4.92
N THR A 96 -5.26 2.48 -5.32
CA THR A 96 -4.77 1.78 -6.52
C THR A 96 -5.00 2.58 -7.80
N ILE A 97 -6.22 3.11 -7.99
CA ILE A 97 -6.54 3.96 -9.15
C ILE A 97 -5.64 5.20 -9.17
N ALA A 98 -5.50 5.88 -8.05
CA ALA A 98 -4.65 7.07 -7.95
C ALA A 98 -3.19 6.76 -8.29
N MET A 99 -2.64 5.66 -7.78
CA MET A 99 -1.29 5.21 -8.10
C MET A 99 -1.13 4.92 -9.59
N CYS A 100 -2.02 4.13 -10.17
CA CYS A 100 -1.96 3.81 -11.60
C CYS A 100 -2.01 5.07 -12.47
N VAL A 101 -2.96 5.97 -12.21
CA VAL A 101 -3.13 7.20 -13.01
C VAL A 101 -1.93 8.13 -12.86
N ASN A 102 -1.46 8.38 -11.64
CA ASN A 102 -0.33 9.29 -11.40
C ASN A 102 1.01 8.76 -11.94
N MET A 103 1.12 7.45 -12.15
CA MET A 103 2.33 6.84 -12.70
C MET A 103 2.36 6.79 -14.24
N ILE A 104 1.25 7.06 -14.95
CA ILE A 104 1.21 7.04 -16.42
C ILE A 104 2.34 7.87 -17.05
N PRO A 105 2.52 9.17 -16.73
CA PRO A 105 3.60 9.95 -17.35
C PRO A 105 5.00 9.45 -16.94
N GLN A 106 5.14 8.93 -15.72
CA GLN A 106 6.43 8.41 -15.25
C GLN A 106 6.85 7.17 -16.04
N VAL A 107 5.90 6.27 -16.30
CA VAL A 107 6.15 5.07 -17.12
C VAL A 107 6.46 5.45 -18.58
N ILE A 108 5.72 6.40 -19.17
CA ILE A 108 5.96 6.85 -20.54
C ILE A 108 7.34 7.51 -20.67
N ASN A 109 7.76 8.30 -19.68
CA ASN A 109 9.05 8.99 -19.69
C ASN A 109 10.24 8.07 -19.39
N ALA A 110 9.99 6.90 -18.78
CA ALA A 110 11.05 5.98 -18.43
C ALA A 110 11.72 5.35 -19.67
N ASP A 111 12.92 4.84 -19.48
CA ASP A 111 13.58 4.01 -20.48
C ASP A 111 12.82 2.70 -20.69
N ALA A 112 12.91 2.15 -21.89
CA ALA A 112 12.27 0.89 -22.26
C ALA A 112 12.74 -0.26 -21.35
N GLY A 113 11.79 -1.14 -21.00
CA GLY A 113 12.03 -2.32 -20.19
C GLY A 113 11.03 -2.47 -19.04
N LEU A 114 11.13 -3.56 -18.29
CA LEU A 114 10.35 -3.77 -17.08
C LEU A 114 10.85 -2.80 -16.00
N LYS A 115 9.92 -2.04 -15.42
CA LYS A 115 10.20 -1.07 -14.35
C LYS A 115 9.41 -1.41 -13.10
N THR A 116 10.04 -1.21 -11.96
CA THR A 116 9.43 -1.29 -10.64
C THR A 116 9.25 0.11 -10.04
N MET A 117 8.58 0.20 -8.91
CA MET A 117 8.44 1.47 -8.18
C MET A 117 9.78 2.01 -7.65
N LEU A 118 10.82 1.16 -7.59
CA LEU A 118 12.18 1.59 -7.21
C LEU A 118 12.94 2.26 -8.37
N ASP A 119 12.54 1.98 -9.61
CA ASP A 119 13.16 2.54 -10.82
C ASP A 119 12.52 3.85 -11.26
N LEU A 120 11.38 4.20 -10.67
CA LEU A 120 10.57 5.35 -11.06
C LEU A 120 10.57 6.41 -9.95
N PRO A 121 10.31 7.68 -10.29
CA PRO A 121 10.16 8.73 -9.29
C PRO A 121 9.03 8.43 -8.30
N VAL A 122 9.18 8.93 -7.07
CA VAL A 122 8.13 8.82 -6.05
C VAL A 122 6.80 9.35 -6.59
N PRO A 123 5.70 8.62 -6.46
CA PRO A 123 4.39 9.06 -6.92
C PRO A 123 3.97 10.39 -6.30
N ARG A 124 3.37 11.23 -7.10
CA ARG A 124 2.77 12.49 -6.65
C ARG A 124 1.50 12.78 -7.45
N ALA A 125 0.57 13.48 -6.84
CA ALA A 125 -0.62 13.95 -7.54
C ALA A 125 -0.23 14.84 -8.73
N ILE A 126 -0.90 14.62 -9.86
CA ILE A 126 -0.74 15.42 -11.06
C ILE A 126 -1.95 16.34 -11.18
N MET A 127 -1.68 17.64 -11.10
CA MET A 127 -2.69 18.67 -11.33
C MET A 127 -2.57 19.19 -12.75
N GLY A 128 -3.71 19.34 -13.41
CA GLY A 128 -3.79 19.81 -14.80
C GLY A 128 -3.66 18.69 -15.82
N ASP A 129 -3.26 19.03 -17.05
CA ASP A 129 -3.18 18.08 -18.14
C ASP A 129 -1.95 17.16 -17.98
N MET A 130 -2.22 15.88 -17.89
CA MET A 130 -1.18 14.86 -17.73
C MET A 130 -0.21 14.84 -18.93
N ARG A 131 -0.65 15.22 -20.13
CA ARG A 131 0.19 15.29 -21.34
C ARG A 131 1.33 16.30 -21.22
N ASP A 132 1.17 17.32 -20.37
CA ASP A 132 2.20 18.32 -20.10
C ASP A 132 3.36 17.74 -19.27
N ARG A 133 3.18 16.56 -18.69
CA ARG A 133 4.19 15.83 -17.91
C ARG A 133 4.98 14.82 -18.73
N ILE A 134 4.62 14.65 -20.01
CA ILE A 134 5.31 13.73 -20.91
C ILE A 134 6.43 14.48 -21.61
N CYS A 135 7.65 13.91 -21.62
CA CYS A 135 8.80 14.48 -22.29
C CYS A 135 8.52 14.62 -23.81
N PRO A 136 8.97 15.71 -24.46
CA PRO A 136 8.66 15.98 -25.86
C PRO A 136 9.04 14.86 -26.83
N ASP A 137 10.15 14.20 -26.59
CA ASP A 137 10.66 13.06 -27.37
C ASP A 137 9.85 11.77 -27.20
N LYS A 138 9.04 11.69 -26.14
CA LYS A 138 8.13 10.57 -25.86
C LYS A 138 6.70 10.82 -26.33
N LYS A 139 6.37 12.03 -26.76
CA LYS A 139 5.03 12.36 -27.26
C LYS A 139 4.82 11.76 -28.64
N ILE A 140 3.73 11.00 -28.77
CA ILE A 140 3.27 10.52 -30.08
C ILE A 140 2.72 11.71 -30.83
N VAL A 141 3.40 12.17 -31.87
CA VAL A 141 2.87 13.16 -32.81
C VAL A 141 1.91 12.40 -33.72
N LYS A 142 0.61 12.73 -33.63
CA LYS A 142 -0.39 12.25 -34.61
C LYS A 142 -0.41 13.15 -35.83
#